data_48ce5ba72b1585be11ac3e744fb29123
#
_entry.id   48ce5ba72b1585be11ac3e744fb29123
#
_cell.length_a   1.000
_cell.length_b   1.000
_cell.length_c   1.000
_cell.angle_alpha   90.00
_cell.angle_beta   90.00
_cell.angle_gamma   90.00
#
_symmetry.space_group_name_H-M   'P 1'
#
loop_
_entity.id
_entity.type
_entity.pdbx_description
1 polymer ?
#
loop_
_entity_poly.entity_id
_entity_poly.type
_entity_poly.pdbx_seq_one_letter_code
_entity_poly.pdbx_strand_id
1 'polypeptide(L)'
;MFRHLTFALALTSALAFSAFAQDSGNQNKNLDIRSSVGDLHMGNDADAKKVGLPLYPGARPKSNDENNNQANLSLFTEAFGMKLVVAGYESNDAPEKIIAFYRDKLKQYGKVLECHSHKHDAGVDVNDDAKDSKETKELKCEENSGPVTELKVGTSDNQHIVAVDPGSGKGSTFALVFVHTRGKQGDI
;
A
#
# COMPACT_ATOMS: atom_id res chain seq x y z
N MET A 1 -22.48 -63.26 -49.85
CA MET A 1 -23.79 -62.98 -49.26
C MET A 1 -23.62 -62.70 -47.79
N PHE A 2 -24.39 -61.76 -47.30
CA PHE A 2 -24.44 -61.20 -45.96
C PHE A 2 -23.45 -60.07 -45.60
N ARG A 3 -24.06 -58.92 -45.64
CA ARG A 3 -23.65 -57.58 -45.22
C ARG A 3 -23.87 -57.49 -43.70
N HIS A 4 -22.88 -57.09 -42.92
CA HIS A 4 -23.09 -56.59 -41.60
C HIS A 4 -22.71 -55.11 -41.53
N LEU A 5 -23.74 -54.32 -41.35
CA LEU A 5 -23.73 -52.89 -41.10
C LEU A 5 -23.47 -52.67 -39.60
N THR A 6 -22.32 -52.12 -39.23
CA THR A 6 -22.09 -51.66 -37.87
C THR A 6 -22.19 -50.13 -37.82
N PHE A 7 -23.24 -49.67 -37.17
CA PHE A 7 -23.44 -48.26 -36.84
C PHE A 7 -22.49 -47.87 -35.68
N ALA A 8 -21.54 -47.00 -35.93
CA ALA A 8 -20.77 -46.36 -34.89
C ALA A 8 -21.46 -45.02 -34.52
N LEU A 9 -22.02 -44.97 -33.34
CA LEU A 9 -22.62 -43.76 -32.76
C LEU A 9 -21.52 -42.94 -32.12
N ALA A 10 -21.06 -41.87 -32.77
CA ALA A 10 -20.13 -40.93 -32.21
C ALA A 10 -20.90 -39.87 -31.36
N LEU A 11 -20.77 -39.98 -30.04
CA LEU A 11 -21.27 -38.97 -29.09
C LEU A 11 -20.24 -37.87 -29.00
N THR A 12 -20.46 -36.75 -29.69
CA THR A 12 -19.68 -35.53 -29.53
C THR A 12 -20.33 -34.67 -28.42
N SER A 13 -19.80 -34.75 -27.21
CA SER A 13 -20.11 -33.82 -26.14
C SER A 13 -19.40 -32.49 -26.38
N ALA A 14 -20.13 -31.50 -26.87
CA ALA A 14 -19.68 -30.12 -26.96
C ALA A 14 -19.66 -29.50 -25.54
N LEU A 15 -18.48 -29.36 -24.96
CA LEU A 15 -18.25 -28.53 -23.79
C LEU A 15 -18.30 -27.06 -24.23
N ALA A 16 -19.42 -26.41 -23.99
CA ALA A 16 -19.55 -24.98 -24.14
C ALA A 16 -18.80 -24.30 -23.00
N PHE A 17 -17.57 -23.88 -23.27
CA PHE A 17 -16.90 -22.89 -22.43
C PHE A 17 -17.57 -21.54 -22.67
N SER A 18 -18.39 -21.12 -21.73
CA SER A 18 -18.84 -19.73 -21.67
C SER A 18 -17.65 -18.85 -21.34
N ALA A 19 -17.02 -18.27 -22.36
CA ALA A 19 -16.08 -17.18 -22.18
C ALA A 19 -16.88 -15.96 -21.69
N PHE A 20 -16.81 -15.67 -20.40
CA PHE A 20 -17.21 -14.38 -19.89
C PHE A 20 -16.19 -13.38 -20.45
N ALA A 21 -16.59 -12.63 -21.45
CA ALA A 21 -15.88 -11.44 -21.89
C ALA A 21 -15.94 -10.45 -20.73
N GLN A 22 -14.82 -10.27 -20.04
CA GLN A 22 -14.64 -9.18 -19.09
C GLN A 22 -14.51 -7.90 -19.89
N ASP A 23 -15.46 -7.03 -19.63
CA ASP A 23 -15.50 -5.66 -20.10
C ASP A 23 -14.23 -4.91 -19.65
N SER A 24 -13.44 -4.47 -20.64
CA SER A 24 -12.19 -3.76 -20.44
C SER A 24 -12.48 -2.27 -20.28
N GLY A 25 -13.01 -1.86 -19.13
CA GLY A 25 -13.42 -0.46 -18.94
C GLY A 25 -13.48 -0.04 -17.49
N ASN A 26 -12.40 -0.19 -16.71
CA ASN A 26 -12.05 0.74 -15.63
C ASN A 26 -10.74 0.31 -14.97
N GLN A 27 -9.73 1.18 -14.97
CA GLN A 27 -8.37 0.88 -14.49
C GLN A 27 -8.23 0.88 -12.94
N ASN A 28 -9.31 0.70 -12.20
CA ASN A 28 -9.27 0.42 -10.78
C ASN A 28 -9.20 -1.11 -10.59
N LYS A 29 -8.00 -1.66 -10.74
CA LYS A 29 -7.76 -3.09 -10.48
C LYS A 29 -7.68 -3.31 -8.98
N ASN A 30 -8.82 -3.40 -8.32
CA ASN A 30 -8.91 -3.86 -6.95
C ASN A 30 -9.14 -5.38 -6.96
N LEU A 31 -8.36 -6.10 -6.16
CA LEU A 31 -8.52 -7.53 -5.93
C LEU A 31 -9.02 -7.74 -4.51
N ASP A 32 -10.19 -8.34 -4.38
CA ASP A 32 -10.77 -8.72 -3.10
C ASP A 32 -10.94 -10.24 -3.06
N ILE A 33 -10.25 -10.90 -2.12
CA ILE A 33 -10.38 -12.32 -1.86
C ILE A 33 -10.89 -12.49 -0.44
N ARG A 34 -12.02 -13.18 -0.29
CA ARG A 34 -12.59 -13.54 1.01
C ARG A 34 -12.69 -15.05 1.14
N SER A 35 -12.16 -15.58 2.23
CA SER A 35 -12.18 -17.00 2.52
C SER A 35 -12.44 -17.26 4.00
N SER A 36 -12.69 -18.54 4.35
CA SER A 36 -12.85 -18.94 5.74
C SER A 36 -11.58 -18.80 6.59
N VAL A 37 -10.41 -18.62 5.95
CA VAL A 37 -9.12 -18.48 6.63
C VAL A 37 -8.61 -17.05 6.67
N GLY A 38 -9.23 -16.11 5.96
CA GLY A 38 -8.89 -14.71 5.98
C GLY A 38 -9.33 -13.93 4.74
N ASP A 39 -9.18 -12.62 4.83
CA ASP A 39 -9.54 -11.64 3.81
C ASP A 39 -8.28 -10.94 3.29
N LEU A 40 -8.15 -10.85 1.98
CA LEU A 40 -7.12 -10.08 1.28
C LEU A 40 -7.76 -9.01 0.42
N HIS A 41 -7.33 -7.77 0.59
CA HIS A 41 -7.63 -6.65 -0.30
C HIS A 41 -6.34 -6.09 -0.88
N MET A 42 -6.31 -5.89 -2.19
CA MET A 42 -5.24 -5.20 -2.89
C MET A 42 -5.86 -4.24 -3.90
N GLY A 43 -5.46 -2.98 -3.87
CA GLY A 43 -6.00 -1.98 -4.78
C GLY A 43 -5.13 -0.73 -4.88
N ASN A 44 -5.46 0.11 -5.84
CA ASN A 44 -4.86 1.42 -6.04
C ASN A 44 -5.83 2.57 -5.65
N ASP A 45 -6.77 2.28 -4.77
CA ASP A 45 -7.79 3.20 -4.29
C ASP A 45 -7.38 3.94 -3.00
N ALA A 46 -6.08 4.06 -2.73
CA ALA A 46 -5.56 4.80 -1.60
C ALA A 46 -5.73 6.31 -1.77
N ASP A 47 -6.07 6.98 -0.68
CA ASP A 47 -6.14 8.43 -0.58
C ASP A 47 -5.77 8.92 0.82
N ALA A 48 -5.61 10.24 0.99
CA ALA A 48 -5.28 10.86 2.26
C ALA A 48 -6.29 10.50 3.38
N LYS A 49 -7.57 10.34 3.04
CA LYS A 49 -8.62 9.97 4.00
C LYS A 49 -8.43 8.55 4.52
N LYS A 50 -8.04 7.60 3.65
CA LYS A 50 -7.76 6.21 4.04
C LYS A 50 -6.49 6.09 4.88
N VAL A 51 -5.52 7.01 4.66
CA VAL A 51 -4.35 7.16 5.51
C VAL A 51 -4.72 7.76 6.87
N GLY A 52 -5.84 8.47 6.97
CA GLY A 52 -6.26 9.17 8.21
C GLY A 52 -5.67 10.57 8.35
N LEU A 53 -5.07 11.13 7.29
CA LEU A 53 -4.48 12.46 7.29
C LEU A 53 -5.26 13.41 6.37
N PRO A 54 -5.31 14.73 6.67
CA PRO A 54 -5.86 15.69 5.74
C PRO A 54 -4.96 15.84 4.52
N LEU A 55 -5.56 16.05 3.34
CA LEU A 55 -4.80 16.40 2.15
C LEU A 55 -4.20 17.80 2.29
N TYR A 56 -2.94 17.96 1.89
CA TYR A 56 -2.29 19.27 1.83
C TYR A 56 -3.03 20.19 0.84
N PRO A 57 -3.34 21.45 1.19
CA PRO A 57 -4.04 22.37 0.31
C PRO A 57 -3.34 22.53 -1.05
N GLY A 58 -4.08 22.33 -2.14
CA GLY A 58 -3.55 22.43 -3.50
C GLY A 58 -2.71 21.25 -3.98
N ALA A 59 -2.57 20.20 -3.18
CA ALA A 59 -1.92 18.98 -3.63
C ALA A 59 -2.79 18.23 -4.64
N ARG A 60 -2.12 17.55 -5.56
CA ARG A 60 -2.73 16.70 -6.59
C ARG A 60 -2.18 15.27 -6.46
N PRO A 61 -2.95 14.24 -6.76
CA PRO A 61 -2.43 12.89 -6.87
C PRO A 61 -1.25 12.86 -7.85
N LYS A 62 -0.15 12.23 -7.45
CA LYS A 62 1.00 12.00 -8.33
C LYS A 62 0.61 10.93 -9.33
N SER A 63 0.49 11.29 -10.61
CA SER A 63 0.25 10.35 -11.70
C SER A 63 1.56 10.11 -12.44
N ASN A 64 2.03 8.86 -12.45
CA ASN A 64 3.06 8.41 -13.38
C ASN A 64 2.37 7.49 -14.38
N ASP A 65 2.70 7.59 -15.65
CA ASP A 65 2.06 6.85 -16.75
C ASP A 65 2.15 5.32 -16.62
N GLU A 66 2.99 4.78 -15.73
CA GLU A 66 3.20 3.33 -15.56
C GLU A 66 2.85 2.77 -14.18
N ASN A 67 2.79 3.60 -13.11
CA ASN A 67 2.40 3.14 -11.78
C ASN A 67 1.64 4.24 -11.04
N ASN A 68 0.39 3.97 -10.70
CA ASN A 68 -0.32 4.74 -9.71
C ASN A 68 0.46 4.65 -8.38
N ASN A 69 1.04 5.77 -7.92
CA ASN A 69 1.72 5.85 -6.62
C ASN A 69 0.71 5.77 -5.45
N GLN A 70 -0.26 4.90 -5.61
CA GLN A 70 -1.30 4.64 -4.63
C GLN A 70 -1.41 3.13 -4.44
N ALA A 71 -1.33 2.69 -3.21
CA ALA A 71 -1.51 1.29 -2.86
C ALA A 71 -2.37 1.18 -1.59
N ASN A 72 -3.33 0.29 -1.63
CA ASN A 72 -4.12 -0.10 -0.47
C ASN A 72 -4.06 -1.62 -0.38
N LEU A 73 -3.33 -2.12 0.60
CA LEU A 73 -3.17 -3.54 0.87
C LEU A 73 -3.69 -3.83 2.26
N SER A 74 -4.56 -4.80 2.39
CA SER A 74 -4.91 -5.34 3.69
C SER A 74 -5.02 -6.87 3.63
N LEU A 75 -4.48 -7.51 4.65
CA LEU A 75 -4.53 -8.95 4.87
C LEU A 75 -4.97 -9.20 6.31
N PHE A 76 -6.07 -9.92 6.49
CA PHE A 76 -6.58 -10.27 7.80
C PHE A 76 -6.86 -11.76 7.88
N THR A 77 -6.29 -12.40 8.89
CA THR A 77 -6.54 -13.78 9.29
C THR A 77 -6.93 -13.80 10.77
N GLU A 78 -7.26 -14.98 11.34
CA GLU A 78 -7.52 -15.11 12.78
C GLU A 78 -6.29 -14.74 13.63
N ALA A 79 -5.09 -15.14 13.18
CA ALA A 79 -3.83 -14.97 13.93
C ALA A 79 -3.10 -13.65 13.61
N PHE A 80 -3.24 -13.14 12.40
CA PHE A 80 -2.46 -12.01 11.90
C PHE A 80 -3.35 -11.01 11.13
N GLY A 81 -2.98 -9.74 11.18
CA GLY A 81 -3.59 -8.70 10.37
C GLY A 81 -2.54 -7.66 9.96
N MET A 82 -2.58 -7.25 8.70
CA MET A 82 -1.76 -6.17 8.16
C MET A 82 -2.63 -5.25 7.31
N LYS A 83 -2.43 -3.95 7.48
CA LYS A 83 -2.98 -2.92 6.59
C LYS A 83 -1.87 -1.94 6.23
N LEU A 84 -1.66 -1.75 4.93
CA LEU A 84 -0.76 -0.76 4.36
C LEU A 84 -1.56 0.12 3.39
N VAL A 85 -1.53 1.42 3.61
CA VAL A 85 -2.10 2.41 2.68
C VAL A 85 -1.00 3.39 2.31
N VAL A 86 -0.76 3.56 1.02
CA VAL A 86 0.21 4.52 0.48
C VAL A 86 -0.50 5.40 -0.53
N ALA A 87 -0.43 6.72 -0.36
CA ALA A 87 -1.01 7.69 -1.27
C ALA A 87 0.01 8.77 -1.64
N GLY A 88 0.42 8.80 -2.90
CA GLY A 88 1.40 9.72 -3.46
C GLY A 88 0.76 11.00 -4.01
N TYR A 89 1.37 12.13 -3.72
CA TYR A 89 0.92 13.46 -4.12
C TYR A 89 2.07 14.33 -4.62
N GLU A 90 1.71 15.37 -5.34
CA GLU A 90 2.60 16.46 -5.75
C GLU A 90 2.00 17.82 -5.39
N SER A 91 2.86 18.80 -5.12
CA SER A 91 2.49 20.19 -4.85
C SER A 91 3.50 21.14 -5.50
N ASN A 92 3.05 22.34 -5.84
CA ASN A 92 3.91 23.42 -6.32
C ASN A 92 4.63 24.15 -5.17
N ASP A 93 4.27 23.85 -3.92
CA ASP A 93 4.90 24.44 -2.75
C ASP A 93 6.25 23.79 -2.43
N ALA A 94 7.11 24.57 -1.77
CA ALA A 94 8.39 24.09 -1.28
C ALA A 94 8.21 23.04 -0.18
N PRO A 95 9.16 22.06 -0.05
CA PRO A 95 9.02 20.94 0.88
C PRO A 95 8.84 21.38 2.33
N GLU A 96 9.45 22.50 2.75
CA GLU A 96 9.37 23.00 4.13
C GLU A 96 7.94 23.35 4.55
N LYS A 97 7.11 23.83 3.61
CA LYS A 97 5.70 24.13 3.89
C LYS A 97 4.90 22.86 4.12
N ILE A 98 5.13 21.82 3.33
CA ILE A 98 4.48 20.52 3.45
C ILE A 98 4.91 19.83 4.75
N ILE A 99 6.21 19.85 5.05
CA ILE A 99 6.78 19.33 6.29
C ILE A 99 6.16 20.02 7.51
N ALA A 100 6.10 21.36 7.50
CA ALA A 100 5.52 22.13 8.60
C ALA A 100 4.03 21.79 8.81
N PHE A 101 3.25 21.70 7.73
CA PHE A 101 1.84 21.32 7.77
C PHE A 101 1.65 19.94 8.38
N TYR A 102 2.34 18.93 7.89
CA TYR A 102 2.15 17.56 8.39
C TYR A 102 2.77 17.34 9.76
N ARG A 103 3.86 18.02 10.11
CA ARG A 103 4.39 18.00 11.48
C ARG A 103 3.33 18.47 12.49
N ASP A 104 2.53 19.46 12.14
CA ASP A 104 1.42 19.89 12.98
C ASP A 104 0.30 18.85 13.03
N LYS A 105 -0.13 18.33 11.88
CA LYS A 105 -1.23 17.35 11.80
C LYS A 105 -0.89 16.02 12.46
N LEU A 106 0.36 15.60 12.44
CA LEU A 106 0.79 14.34 13.05
C LEU A 106 0.85 14.40 14.59
N LYS A 107 0.95 15.57 15.20
CA LYS A 107 0.98 15.73 16.67
C LYS A 107 -0.23 15.12 17.38
N GLN A 108 -1.38 15.05 16.71
CA GLN A 108 -2.58 14.40 17.27
C GLN A 108 -2.40 12.88 17.52
N TYR A 109 -1.46 12.25 16.84
CA TYR A 109 -1.16 10.82 16.97
C TYR A 109 0.00 10.53 17.93
N GLY A 110 0.72 11.56 18.40
CA GLY A 110 1.81 11.45 19.36
C GLY A 110 3.03 12.30 19.05
N LYS A 111 4.17 11.89 19.61
CA LYS A 111 5.46 12.55 19.36
C LYS A 111 5.93 12.25 17.94
N VAL A 112 6.14 13.29 17.16
CA VAL A 112 6.64 13.16 15.78
C VAL A 112 8.15 12.97 15.80
N LEU A 113 8.62 11.91 15.16
CA LEU A 113 10.01 11.64 14.85
C LEU A 113 10.30 12.15 13.43
N GLU A 114 11.36 12.92 13.26
CA GLU A 114 11.83 13.39 11.96
C GLU A 114 13.14 12.69 11.60
N CYS A 115 13.15 12.08 10.42
CA CYS A 115 14.26 11.36 9.85
C CYS A 115 14.58 11.90 8.47
N HIS A 116 15.80 11.65 7.99
CA HIS A 116 16.23 12.00 6.64
C HIS A 116 16.73 10.77 5.92
N SER A 117 16.28 10.53 4.70
CA SER A 117 16.63 9.33 3.93
C SER A 117 16.97 9.65 2.48
N HIS A 118 17.63 8.69 1.83
CA HIS A 118 17.88 8.71 0.38
C HIS A 118 16.80 7.94 -0.40
N LYS A 119 15.88 7.30 0.30
CA LYS A 119 14.79 6.51 -0.32
C LYS A 119 13.71 7.46 -0.83
N HIS A 120 13.46 7.46 -2.12
CA HIS A 120 12.36 8.20 -2.74
C HIS A 120 11.01 7.49 -2.62
N ASP A 121 11.02 6.25 -2.19
CA ASP A 121 9.83 5.47 -1.88
C ASP A 121 9.68 5.39 -0.36
N ALA A 122 8.46 5.55 0.14
CA ALA A 122 8.13 5.24 1.53
C ALA A 122 8.27 3.72 1.72
N GLY A 123 9.51 3.25 1.75
CA GLY A 123 9.85 1.86 1.99
C GLY A 123 9.36 1.49 3.38
N VAL A 124 8.33 0.68 3.44
CA VAL A 124 7.99 -0.03 4.67
C VAL A 124 8.98 -1.18 4.76
N ASP A 125 10.10 -0.96 5.41
CA ASP A 125 10.97 -2.07 5.82
C ASP A 125 10.25 -2.85 6.91
N VAL A 126 9.65 -3.95 6.52
CA VAL A 126 9.24 -5.01 7.43
C VAL A 126 10.54 -5.75 7.76
N ASN A 127 11.27 -5.26 8.77
CA ASN A 127 12.50 -5.92 9.18
C ASN A 127 12.19 -7.31 9.70
N ASP A 128 12.66 -8.30 8.96
CA ASP A 128 12.55 -9.74 9.23
C ASP A 128 13.60 -10.22 10.28
N ASP A 129 14.36 -9.29 10.87
CA ASP A 129 15.40 -9.59 11.85
C ASP A 129 14.87 -9.51 13.30
N ALA A 130 13.78 -10.24 13.59
CA ALA A 130 13.37 -10.50 14.97
C ALA A 130 14.29 -11.56 15.60
N LYS A 131 15.53 -11.20 15.91
CA LYS A 131 16.38 -11.93 16.84
C LYS A 131 16.49 -11.17 18.15
N ASP A 132 15.74 -11.68 19.13
CA ASP A 132 16.02 -11.61 20.58
C ASP A 132 16.39 -10.22 21.14
N SER A 133 15.39 -9.40 21.38
CA SER A 133 15.39 -8.50 22.54
C SER A 133 13.94 -8.02 22.78
N LYS A 134 13.62 -7.61 23.99
CA LYS A 134 12.38 -6.90 24.33
C LYS A 134 12.30 -5.63 23.47
N GLU A 135 11.87 -5.79 22.22
CA GLU A 135 11.86 -4.72 21.24
C GLU A 135 10.83 -3.69 21.69
N THR A 136 11.34 -2.53 22.05
CA THR A 136 10.48 -1.38 22.33
C THR A 136 9.79 -1.05 21.00
N LYS A 137 8.47 -1.02 20.99
CA LYS A 137 7.67 -0.62 19.80
C LYS A 137 7.88 0.85 19.41
N GLU A 138 8.98 1.43 19.84
CA GLU A 138 9.35 2.82 19.58
C GLU A 138 9.91 2.97 18.17
N LEU A 139 9.43 3.97 17.44
CA LEU A 139 9.93 4.29 16.12
C LEU A 139 11.36 4.83 16.19
N LYS A 140 12.17 4.42 15.24
CA LYS A 140 13.56 4.87 15.08
C LYS A 140 13.78 5.35 13.64
N CYS A 141 14.79 6.17 13.45
CA CYS A 141 15.31 6.45 12.12
C CYS A 141 16.27 5.34 11.73
N GLU A 142 16.00 4.68 10.61
CA GLU A 142 16.92 3.70 10.02
C GLU A 142 18.10 4.40 9.36
N GLU A 143 17.83 5.55 8.78
CA GLU A 143 18.78 6.45 8.18
C GLU A 143 18.48 7.89 8.64
N ASN A 144 19.50 8.72 8.78
CA ASN A 144 19.31 10.12 9.13
C ASN A 144 20.22 11.05 8.32
N SER A 145 20.40 10.71 7.03
CA SER A 145 21.08 11.52 6.02
C SER A 145 20.36 11.37 4.69
N GLY A 146 20.22 12.43 3.94
CA GLY A 146 19.54 12.40 2.65
C GLY A 146 18.55 13.54 2.45
N PRO A 147 18.06 13.71 1.22
CA PRO A 147 17.19 14.84 0.86
C PRO A 147 15.72 14.63 1.26
N VAL A 148 15.26 13.39 1.41
CA VAL A 148 13.88 13.09 1.75
C VAL A 148 13.67 13.23 3.24
N THR A 149 12.71 14.06 3.65
CA THR A 149 12.30 14.19 5.06
C THR A 149 11.15 13.26 5.35
N GLU A 150 11.31 12.38 6.34
CA GLU A 150 10.27 11.47 6.83
C GLU A 150 9.79 11.91 8.20
N LEU A 151 8.50 12.18 8.32
CA LEU A 151 7.83 12.42 9.60
C LEU A 151 7.10 11.15 10.00
N LYS A 152 7.52 10.53 11.10
CA LYS A 152 6.95 9.27 11.62
C LYS A 152 6.28 9.52 12.96
N VAL A 153 5.12 8.87 13.21
CA VAL A 153 4.42 8.95 14.49
C VAL A 153 3.66 7.65 14.77
N GLY A 154 3.60 7.25 16.03
CA GLY A 154 2.95 6.03 16.50
C GLY A 154 3.94 5.00 17.03
N THR A 155 3.73 3.76 16.68
CA THR A 155 4.57 2.61 17.08
C THR A 155 4.88 1.76 15.84
N SER A 156 5.82 0.82 15.94
CA SER A 156 6.14 -0.12 14.85
C SER A 156 4.91 -0.85 14.29
N ASP A 157 3.90 -1.11 15.14
CA ASP A 157 2.69 -1.84 14.75
C ASP A 157 1.56 -0.93 14.25
N ASN A 158 1.64 0.37 14.50
CA ASN A 158 0.58 1.31 14.16
C ASN A 158 1.18 2.70 13.96
N GLN A 159 1.50 3.05 12.73
CA GLN A 159 2.21 4.29 12.43
C GLN A 159 1.65 5.03 11.21
N HIS A 160 1.78 6.34 11.27
CA HIS A 160 1.65 7.22 10.12
C HIS A 160 3.03 7.74 9.74
N ILE A 161 3.30 7.75 8.43
CA ILE A 161 4.53 8.30 7.88
C ILE A 161 4.15 9.31 6.79
N VAL A 162 4.86 10.43 6.77
CA VAL A 162 4.82 11.40 5.67
C VAL A 162 6.24 11.56 5.16
N ALA A 163 6.49 11.10 3.94
CA ALA A 163 7.76 11.26 3.26
C ALA A 163 7.67 12.40 2.27
N VAL A 164 8.52 13.42 2.39
CA VAL A 164 8.54 14.61 1.54
C VAL A 164 9.86 14.67 0.79
N ASP A 165 9.76 14.60 -0.53
CA ASP A 165 10.89 14.71 -1.46
C ASP A 165 10.91 16.12 -2.07
N PRO A 166 12.02 16.86 -1.97
CA PRO A 166 12.12 18.20 -2.55
C PRO A 166 11.98 18.22 -4.08
N GLY A 167 12.07 17.05 -4.74
CA GLY A 167 11.99 16.97 -6.19
C GLY A 167 13.18 17.61 -6.91
N SER A 168 13.18 17.50 -8.22
CA SER A 168 14.25 18.06 -9.07
C SER A 168 13.95 19.45 -9.64
N GLY A 169 12.83 20.07 -9.25
CA GLY A 169 12.35 21.34 -9.83
C GLY A 169 11.69 22.27 -8.80
N LYS A 170 10.76 23.10 -9.28
CA LYS A 170 9.91 23.89 -8.41
C LYS A 170 8.77 23.00 -7.90
N GLY A 171 8.61 22.91 -6.58
CA GLY A 171 7.60 22.10 -5.93
C GLY A 171 8.18 20.87 -5.24
N SER A 172 7.30 20.00 -4.77
CA SER A 172 7.65 18.81 -4.00
C SER A 172 6.74 17.64 -4.34
N THR A 173 7.24 16.43 -4.21
CA THR A 173 6.42 15.24 -4.15
C THR A 173 6.39 14.70 -2.71
N PHE A 174 5.30 14.09 -2.31
CA PHE A 174 5.20 13.51 -0.99
C PHE A 174 4.27 12.29 -0.98
N ALA A 175 4.54 11.38 -0.06
CA ALA A 175 3.72 10.21 0.18
C ALA A 175 3.14 10.26 1.60
N LEU A 176 1.87 9.89 1.71
CA LEU A 176 1.19 9.64 2.97
C LEU A 176 1.07 8.13 3.14
N VAL A 177 1.52 7.62 4.27
CA VAL A 177 1.55 6.18 4.54
C VAL A 177 0.90 5.89 5.89
N PHE A 178 0.09 4.85 5.92
CA PHE A 178 -0.43 4.25 7.14
C PHE A 178 -0.09 2.78 7.16
N VAL A 179 0.51 2.33 8.25
CA VAL A 179 0.83 0.92 8.51
C VAL A 179 0.16 0.51 9.82
N HIS A 180 -0.55 -0.59 9.76
CA HIS A 180 -1.10 -1.23 10.96
C HIS A 180 -0.93 -2.73 10.87
N THR A 181 -0.32 -3.31 11.89
CA THR A 181 -0.18 -4.75 12.05
C THR A 181 -0.75 -5.20 13.38
N ARG A 182 -1.30 -6.42 13.42
CA ARG A 182 -1.75 -7.08 14.64
C ARG A 182 -1.37 -8.55 14.59
N GLY A 183 -1.15 -9.16 15.73
CA GLY A 183 -0.71 -10.54 15.85
C GLY A 183 0.77 -10.64 16.18
N LYS A 184 1.21 -11.80 16.61
CA LYS A 184 2.63 -12.05 16.88
C LYS A 184 3.34 -12.37 15.56
N GLN A 185 4.26 -11.53 15.18
CA GLN A 185 5.27 -11.86 14.18
C GLN A 185 6.19 -12.91 14.82
N GLY A 186 6.01 -14.17 14.47
CA GLY A 186 6.87 -15.23 15.00
C GLY A 186 6.23 -16.58 15.31
N ASP A 187 4.92 -16.72 15.14
CA ASP A 187 4.20 -18.00 15.31
C ASP A 187 3.77 -18.59 13.95
N ILE A 188 4.66 -18.56 12.93
CA ILE A 188 4.50 -19.32 11.68
C ILE A 188 5.62 -20.36 11.60
#